data_9939561fde210ac53d5732a60a9bf2a1
#
_entry.id   9939561fde210ac53d5732a60a9bf2a1
#
_cell.length_a   1.000
_cell.length_b   1.000
_cell.length_c   1.000
_cell.angle_alpha   90.00
_cell.angle_beta   90.00
_cell.angle_gamma   90.00
#
_symmetry.space_group_name_H-M   'P 1'
#
loop_
_entity.id
_entity.type
_entity.pdbx_description
1 polymer ?
#
loop_
_entity_poly.entity_id
_entity_poly.type
_entity_poly.pdbx_seq_one_letter_code
_entity_poly.pdbx_strand_id
1 'polypeptide(L)'
;SEIDASTTQIDGITTSLATNAATPQATPNSGFSLHVVGVDHVVINTPNLQRTSDALAQLTGAPLKRTRDAGNGVTQGFHKLGSVVVELVTMPSMPEGPASLWGFVLNVQDLDGIAAHLGPDVLSPPKPAVQPGRRIATFRSAAALGVPVALMCDN
;
A
#
# COMPACT_ATOMS: atom_id res chain seq x y z
N SER A 1 -22.93 -4.67 -14.87
CA SER A 1 -23.13 -3.24 -14.59
C SER A 1 -21.80 -2.53 -14.81
N GLU A 2 -21.76 -1.66 -15.83
CA GLU A 2 -20.61 -0.80 -16.09
C GLU A 2 -20.37 0.10 -14.87
N ILE A 3 -19.13 0.13 -14.41
CA ILE A 3 -18.67 1.08 -13.40
C ILE A 3 -18.49 2.39 -14.15
N ASP A 4 -19.36 3.35 -13.91
CA ASP A 4 -19.17 4.73 -14.38
C ASP A 4 -18.03 5.34 -13.56
N ALA A 5 -16.81 5.19 -14.05
CA ALA A 5 -15.61 5.67 -13.39
C ALA A 5 -15.05 6.84 -14.19
N SER A 6 -15.08 8.03 -13.63
CA SER A 6 -14.32 9.15 -14.18
C SER A 6 -12.83 8.90 -13.98
N THR A 7 -12.09 8.80 -15.08
CA THR A 7 -10.63 8.65 -15.03
C THR A 7 -9.99 10.00 -14.75
N THR A 8 -9.11 10.06 -13.77
CA THR A 8 -8.32 11.24 -13.41
C THR A 8 -6.88 10.83 -13.14
N GLN A 9 -6.03 11.75 -12.72
CA GLN A 9 -4.64 11.46 -12.39
C GLN A 9 -4.24 12.11 -11.05
N ILE A 10 -3.45 11.38 -10.29
CA ILE A 10 -2.73 11.89 -9.12
C ILE A 10 -1.25 11.92 -9.50
N ASP A 11 -0.75 13.10 -9.89
CA ASP A 11 0.66 13.32 -10.27
C ASP A 11 1.18 12.26 -11.27
N GLY A 12 0.40 11.97 -12.33
CA GLY A 12 0.73 10.98 -13.35
C GLY A 12 0.24 9.54 -13.06
N ILE A 13 -0.22 9.24 -11.86
CA ILE A 13 -0.86 7.95 -11.56
C ILE A 13 -2.31 7.98 -12.05
N THR A 14 -2.62 7.15 -13.05
CA THR A 14 -4.00 7.00 -13.52
C THR A 14 -4.88 6.45 -12.41
N THR A 15 -5.96 7.16 -12.11
CA THR A 15 -6.86 6.87 -11.00
C THR A 15 -8.30 6.94 -11.48
N SER A 16 -9.14 6.04 -11.00
CA SER A 16 -10.58 6.06 -11.26
C SER A 16 -11.35 6.18 -9.97
N LEU A 17 -12.31 7.08 -9.94
CA LEU A 17 -13.25 7.22 -8.82
C LEU A 17 -14.47 6.35 -9.13
N ALA A 18 -14.66 5.29 -8.35
CA ALA A 18 -15.84 4.44 -8.43
C ALA A 18 -16.89 4.89 -7.42
N THR A 19 -18.10 5.17 -7.88
CA THR A 19 -19.24 5.55 -7.01
C THR A 19 -19.87 4.36 -6.30
N ASN A 20 -19.65 3.14 -6.82
CA ASN A 20 -20.13 1.89 -6.23
C ASN A 20 -18.99 0.86 -6.24
N ALA A 21 -18.44 0.59 -5.07
CA ALA A 21 -17.57 -0.58 -4.91
C ALA A 21 -18.43 -1.85 -4.99
N ALA A 22 -18.26 -2.63 -6.04
CA ALA A 22 -18.80 -3.99 -6.05
C ALA A 22 -18.17 -4.76 -4.89
N THR A 23 -18.99 -5.33 -4.02
CA THR A 23 -18.49 -6.23 -2.97
C THR A 23 -17.87 -7.44 -3.67
N PRO A 24 -16.55 -7.67 -3.52
CA PRO A 24 -15.93 -8.84 -4.13
C PRO A 24 -16.61 -10.09 -3.56
N GLN A 25 -17.19 -10.93 -4.42
CA GLN A 25 -17.59 -12.25 -4.00
C GLN A 25 -16.32 -13.10 -3.87
N ALA A 26 -16.01 -13.50 -2.63
CA ALA A 26 -14.98 -14.48 -2.39
C ALA A 26 -15.44 -15.81 -3.04
N THR A 27 -14.67 -16.28 -4.03
CA THR A 27 -14.85 -17.64 -4.55
C THR A 27 -14.32 -18.59 -3.47
N PRO A 28 -15.13 -19.52 -2.95
CA PRO A 28 -14.62 -20.50 -2.00
C PRO A 28 -13.57 -21.37 -2.71
N ASN A 29 -12.31 -21.15 -2.37
CA ASN A 29 -11.23 -22.03 -2.79
C ASN A 29 -11.11 -23.15 -1.76
N SER A 30 -11.13 -24.40 -2.20
CA SER A 30 -10.87 -25.58 -1.36
C SER A 30 -9.38 -25.66 -1.05
N GLY A 31 -8.87 -24.77 -0.20
CA GLY A 31 -7.47 -24.69 0.14
C GLY A 31 -7.18 -23.63 1.19
N PHE A 32 -5.92 -23.27 1.30
CA PHE A 32 -5.45 -22.21 2.20
C PHE A 32 -6.13 -20.88 1.88
N SER A 33 -6.65 -20.21 2.90
CA SER A 33 -7.29 -18.91 2.77
C SER A 33 -6.42 -17.82 3.43
N LEU A 34 -6.04 -16.84 2.63
CA LEU A 34 -5.41 -15.63 3.14
C LEU A 34 -6.51 -14.73 3.74
N HIS A 35 -6.65 -14.74 5.06
CA HIS A 35 -7.63 -13.90 5.75
C HIS A 35 -7.15 -12.43 5.77
N VAL A 36 -7.38 -11.72 4.67
CA VAL A 36 -7.13 -10.27 4.57
C VAL A 36 -8.26 -9.52 5.27
N VAL A 37 -7.89 -8.68 6.25
CA VAL A 37 -8.83 -7.85 7.03
C VAL A 37 -9.05 -6.48 6.35
N GLY A 38 -8.06 -6.02 5.59
CA GLY A 38 -8.12 -4.76 4.88
C GLY A 38 -6.76 -4.30 4.34
N VAL A 39 -6.77 -3.16 3.69
CA VAL A 39 -5.55 -2.47 3.27
C VAL A 39 -5.07 -1.59 4.41
N ASP A 40 -3.84 -1.76 4.87
CA ASP A 40 -3.21 -0.90 5.87
C ASP A 40 -2.75 0.42 5.25
N HIS A 41 -1.86 0.31 4.28
CA HIS A 41 -1.39 1.47 3.54
C HIS A 41 -1.00 1.14 2.10
N VAL A 42 -1.02 2.19 1.29
CA VAL A 42 -0.54 2.20 -0.09
C VAL A 42 0.67 3.10 -0.15
N VAL A 43 1.73 2.69 -0.85
CA VAL A 43 2.97 3.45 -0.96
C VAL A 43 3.12 4.00 -2.36
N ILE A 44 3.35 5.30 -2.45
CA ILE A 44 3.60 6.04 -3.68
C ILE A 44 5.00 6.64 -3.61
N ASN A 45 5.84 6.31 -4.57
CA ASN A 45 7.12 6.97 -4.77
C ASN A 45 6.92 8.24 -5.59
N THR A 46 7.55 9.34 -5.16
CA THR A 46 7.47 10.62 -5.84
C THR A 46 8.77 11.41 -5.72
N PRO A 47 9.25 12.05 -6.80
CA PRO A 47 10.39 12.97 -6.72
C PRO A 47 10.00 14.31 -6.08
N ASN A 48 8.71 14.61 -5.97
CA ASN A 48 8.21 15.85 -5.38
C ASN A 48 7.02 15.60 -4.46
N LEU A 49 7.30 15.46 -3.16
CA LEU A 49 6.31 15.13 -2.14
C LEU A 49 5.17 16.15 -2.09
N GLN A 50 5.48 17.44 -2.18
CA GLN A 50 4.46 18.50 -2.12
C GLN A 50 3.50 18.42 -3.31
N ARG A 51 4.02 18.30 -4.52
CA ARG A 51 3.21 18.22 -5.75
C ARG A 51 2.24 17.03 -5.70
N THR A 52 2.74 15.84 -5.33
CA THR A 52 1.90 14.64 -5.23
C THR A 52 0.89 14.75 -4.09
N SER A 53 1.31 15.31 -2.95
CA SER A 53 0.43 15.56 -1.81
C SER A 53 -0.72 16.49 -2.16
N ASP A 54 -0.44 17.60 -2.88
CA ASP A 54 -1.47 18.56 -3.29
C ASP A 54 -2.46 17.91 -4.28
N ALA A 55 -1.96 17.15 -5.26
CA ALA A 55 -2.80 16.43 -6.21
C ALA A 55 -3.71 15.39 -5.51
N LEU A 56 -3.17 14.67 -4.53
CA LEU A 56 -3.94 13.70 -3.74
C LEU A 56 -4.99 14.40 -2.88
N ALA A 57 -4.63 15.49 -2.20
CA ALA A 57 -5.54 16.26 -1.36
C ALA A 57 -6.66 16.91 -2.19
N GLN A 58 -6.34 17.43 -3.36
CA GLN A 58 -7.33 18.02 -4.28
C GLN A 58 -8.35 16.99 -4.75
N LEU A 59 -7.92 15.79 -5.09
CA LEU A 59 -8.82 14.75 -5.58
C LEU A 59 -9.67 14.13 -4.48
N THR A 60 -9.08 13.89 -3.30
CA THR A 60 -9.71 13.08 -2.24
C THR A 60 -10.28 13.90 -1.09
N GLY A 61 -9.93 15.18 -0.99
CA GLY A 61 -10.23 16.03 0.17
C GLY A 61 -9.41 15.67 1.42
N ALA A 62 -8.50 14.70 1.36
CA ALA A 62 -7.70 14.26 2.50
C ALA A 62 -6.37 15.02 2.55
N PRO A 63 -6.17 15.95 3.53
CA PRO A 63 -4.95 16.72 3.62
C PRO A 63 -3.77 15.88 4.08
N LEU A 64 -2.56 16.35 3.81
CA LEU A 64 -1.33 15.82 4.40
C LEU A 64 -1.43 15.93 5.93
N LYS A 65 -1.31 14.81 6.63
CA LYS A 65 -1.43 14.76 8.09
C LYS A 65 -0.11 15.02 8.80
N ARG A 66 0.97 14.48 8.24
CA ARG A 66 2.31 14.65 8.80
C ARG A 66 3.36 14.27 7.77
N THR A 67 4.58 14.73 8.01
CA THR A 67 5.79 14.23 7.37
C THR A 67 6.70 13.58 8.40
N ARG A 68 7.60 12.72 7.95
CA ARG A 68 8.63 12.09 8.76
C ARG A 68 9.93 12.01 7.97
N ASP A 69 11.04 12.38 8.59
CA ASP A 69 12.37 12.05 8.11
C ASP A 69 12.64 10.57 8.45
N ALA A 70 12.88 9.77 7.44
CA ALA A 70 13.20 8.35 7.58
C ALA A 70 14.71 8.08 7.56
N GLY A 71 15.53 9.13 7.55
CA GLY A 71 17.00 9.06 7.45
C GLY A 71 17.51 8.96 6.00
N ASN A 72 18.79 9.20 5.83
CA ASN A 72 19.47 9.15 4.51
C ASN A 72 18.81 10.03 3.42
N GLY A 73 18.17 11.13 3.83
CA GLY A 73 17.47 12.05 2.95
C GLY A 73 16.11 11.56 2.46
N VAL A 74 15.63 10.42 2.98
CA VAL A 74 14.29 9.90 2.68
C VAL A 74 13.26 10.65 3.52
N THR A 75 12.26 11.25 2.86
CA THR A 75 11.13 11.89 3.52
C THR A 75 9.84 11.12 3.20
N GLN A 76 9.01 10.93 4.19
CA GLN A 76 7.70 10.30 4.06
C GLN A 76 6.59 11.31 4.39
N GLY A 77 5.53 11.30 3.58
CA GLY A 77 4.31 12.06 3.82
C GLY A 77 3.12 11.13 3.99
N PHE A 78 2.19 11.45 4.88
CA PHE A 78 1.08 10.56 5.20
C PHE A 78 -0.26 11.26 5.05
N HIS A 79 -1.13 10.68 4.23
CA HIS A 79 -2.54 11.02 4.09
C HIS A 79 -3.40 9.91 4.69
N LYS A 80 -4.59 10.25 5.19
CA LYS A 80 -5.55 9.27 5.72
C LYS A 80 -6.82 9.31 4.89
N LEU A 81 -7.10 8.22 4.17
CA LEU A 81 -8.28 8.03 3.35
C LEU A 81 -9.17 6.95 3.99
N GLY A 82 -10.13 7.35 4.80
CA GLY A 82 -10.92 6.39 5.58
C GLY A 82 -10.06 5.54 6.49
N SER A 83 -10.06 4.22 6.32
CA SER A 83 -9.21 3.29 7.06
C SER A 83 -7.79 3.17 6.49
N VAL A 84 -7.58 3.53 5.23
CA VAL A 84 -6.32 3.36 4.51
C VAL A 84 -5.40 4.57 4.71
N VAL A 85 -4.10 4.33 4.88
CA VAL A 85 -3.07 5.36 4.81
C VAL A 85 -2.47 5.37 3.41
N VAL A 86 -2.30 6.53 2.81
CA VAL A 86 -1.44 6.72 1.63
C VAL A 86 -0.13 7.33 2.10
N GLU A 87 0.94 6.58 1.90
CA GLU A 87 2.31 6.97 2.23
C GLU A 87 3.01 7.45 0.96
N LEU A 88 3.43 8.69 0.94
CA LEU A 88 4.27 9.27 -0.10
C LEU A 88 5.72 9.16 0.33
N VAL A 89 6.58 8.63 -0.54
CA VAL A 89 8.01 8.47 -0.26
C VAL A 89 8.81 9.24 -1.30
N THR A 90 9.70 10.13 -0.84
CA THR A 90 10.68 10.80 -1.68
C THR A 90 12.09 10.53 -1.17
N MET A 91 13.04 10.42 -2.09
CA MET A 91 14.47 10.24 -1.78
C MET A 91 15.35 11.02 -2.79
N PRO A 92 16.56 11.46 -2.38
CA PRO A 92 17.42 12.30 -3.23
C PRO A 92 17.83 11.67 -4.56
N SER A 93 17.90 10.34 -4.61
CA SER A 93 18.30 9.60 -5.83
C SER A 93 17.15 9.37 -6.82
N MET A 94 15.95 9.83 -6.49
CA MET A 94 14.79 9.63 -7.36
C MET A 94 14.86 10.57 -8.55
N PRO A 95 14.76 10.06 -9.80
CA PRO A 95 14.78 10.91 -10.98
C PRO A 95 13.53 11.78 -11.02
N GLU A 96 13.67 12.98 -11.62
CA GLU A 96 12.51 13.83 -11.89
C GLU A 96 11.49 13.13 -12.78
N GLY A 97 10.22 13.38 -12.53
CA GLY A 97 9.13 12.75 -13.27
C GLY A 97 7.82 12.69 -12.50
N PRO A 98 6.86 11.91 -12.99
CA PRO A 98 5.60 11.66 -12.29
C PRO A 98 5.80 10.77 -11.06
N ALA A 99 4.81 10.78 -10.18
CA ALA A 99 4.72 9.79 -9.11
C ALA A 99 4.40 8.39 -9.68
N SER A 100 4.70 7.37 -8.89
CA SER A 100 4.42 5.98 -9.25
C SER A 100 3.94 5.17 -8.06
N LEU A 101 3.00 4.26 -8.28
CA LEU A 101 2.62 3.28 -7.26
C LEU A 101 3.80 2.35 -7.01
N TRP A 102 4.30 2.34 -5.76
CA TRP A 102 5.34 1.39 -5.38
C TRP A 102 4.74 0.05 -4.99
N GLY A 103 3.70 0.05 -4.13
CA GLY A 103 3.05 -1.17 -3.65
C GLY A 103 2.09 -0.90 -2.51
N PHE A 104 1.70 -1.95 -1.79
CA PHE A 104 0.75 -1.83 -0.68
C PHE A 104 0.96 -2.88 0.40
N VAL A 105 0.39 -2.63 1.57
CA VAL A 105 0.43 -3.51 2.73
C VAL A 105 -0.99 -3.91 3.13
N LEU A 106 -1.20 -5.20 3.31
CA LEU A 106 -2.47 -5.78 3.73
C LEU A 106 -2.42 -6.17 5.20
N ASN A 107 -3.48 -5.90 5.93
CA ASN A 107 -3.68 -6.43 7.28
C ASN A 107 -4.23 -7.84 7.21
N VAL A 108 -3.61 -8.75 7.96
CA VAL A 108 -4.00 -10.17 8.06
C VAL A 108 -4.13 -10.59 9.51
N GLN A 109 -4.88 -11.66 9.78
CA GLN A 109 -5.07 -12.16 11.15
C GLN A 109 -3.97 -13.10 11.62
N ASP A 110 -3.48 -13.99 10.74
CA ASP A 110 -2.50 -15.05 11.08
C ASP A 110 -1.27 -14.96 10.17
N LEU A 111 -0.38 -14.03 10.49
CA LEU A 111 0.84 -13.84 9.70
C LEU A 111 1.80 -15.03 9.78
N ASP A 112 1.88 -15.70 10.95
CA ASP A 112 2.78 -16.84 11.13
C ASP A 112 2.28 -18.07 10.38
N GLY A 113 0.99 -18.37 10.44
CA GLY A 113 0.41 -19.46 9.67
C GLY A 113 0.52 -19.25 8.16
N ILE A 114 0.32 -18.00 7.71
CA ILE A 114 0.53 -17.63 6.31
C ILE A 114 1.99 -17.84 5.89
N ALA A 115 2.93 -17.38 6.70
CA ALA A 115 4.36 -17.51 6.40
C ALA A 115 4.81 -18.99 6.40
N ALA A 116 4.30 -19.78 7.34
CA ALA A 116 4.59 -21.20 7.40
C ALA A 116 4.03 -21.96 6.16
N HIS A 117 2.83 -21.57 5.70
CA HIS A 117 2.19 -22.20 4.54
C HIS A 117 2.90 -21.84 3.22
N LEU A 118 3.23 -20.57 3.02
CA LEU A 118 3.83 -20.08 1.77
C LEU A 118 5.32 -20.40 1.66
N GLY A 119 6.01 -20.51 2.79
CA GLY A 119 7.43 -20.76 2.87
C GLY A 119 8.30 -19.51 2.61
N PRO A 120 9.59 -19.57 3.01
CA PRO A 120 10.49 -18.42 3.00
C PRO A 120 10.92 -17.96 1.61
N ASP A 121 10.70 -18.77 0.57
CA ASP A 121 11.00 -18.41 -0.81
C ASP A 121 9.93 -17.50 -1.41
N VAL A 122 8.70 -17.54 -0.90
CA VAL A 122 7.55 -16.75 -1.36
C VAL A 122 7.29 -15.55 -0.45
N LEU A 123 7.31 -15.76 0.86
CA LEU A 123 7.08 -14.72 1.86
C LEU A 123 8.27 -14.67 2.83
N SER A 124 8.78 -13.46 3.09
CA SER A 124 9.87 -13.32 4.07
C SER A 124 9.40 -13.77 5.46
N PRO A 125 10.31 -14.24 6.33
CA PRO A 125 9.96 -14.49 7.73
C PRO A 125 9.35 -13.24 8.37
N PRO A 126 8.28 -13.38 9.19
CA PRO A 126 7.71 -12.28 9.94
C PRO A 126 8.73 -11.64 10.88
N LYS A 127 8.77 -10.31 10.90
CA LYS A 127 9.67 -9.51 11.75
C LYS A 127 8.92 -8.33 12.36
N PRO A 128 9.45 -7.71 13.42
CA PRO A 128 8.87 -6.47 13.95
C PRO A 128 8.74 -5.41 12.85
N ALA A 129 7.58 -4.74 12.79
CA ALA A 129 7.35 -3.60 11.92
C ALA A 129 7.94 -2.32 12.54
N VAL A 130 7.97 -1.24 11.75
CA VAL A 130 8.36 0.09 12.27
C VAL A 130 7.34 0.59 13.30
N GLN A 131 6.06 0.24 13.13
CA GLN A 131 5.02 0.54 14.11
C GLN A 131 5.17 -0.40 15.32
N PRO A 132 5.31 0.14 16.55
CA PRO A 132 5.37 -0.68 17.75
C PRO A 132 4.16 -1.61 17.88
N GLY A 133 4.39 -2.85 18.33
CA GLY A 133 3.33 -3.83 18.54
C GLY A 133 2.83 -4.48 17.25
N ARG A 134 3.50 -4.27 16.12
CA ARG A 134 3.12 -4.87 14.83
C ARG A 134 4.25 -5.68 14.21
N ARG A 135 3.87 -6.63 13.36
CA ARG A 135 4.80 -7.50 12.62
C ARG A 135 4.49 -7.43 11.13
N ILE A 136 5.51 -7.60 10.31
CA ILE A 136 5.43 -7.50 8.85
C ILE A 136 6.21 -8.63 8.18
N ALA A 137 5.68 -9.13 7.06
CA ALA A 137 6.37 -10.01 6.13
C ALA A 137 6.12 -9.52 4.72
N THR A 138 7.14 -9.56 3.87
CA THR A 138 7.07 -9.03 2.50
C THR A 138 7.14 -10.17 1.51
N PHE A 139 6.28 -10.15 0.52
CA PHE A 139 6.34 -11.09 -0.61
C PHE A 139 7.64 -10.89 -1.39
N ARG A 140 8.27 -12.00 -1.75
CA ARG A 140 9.46 -11.99 -2.59
C ARG A 140 9.08 -11.97 -4.07
N SER A 141 10.03 -11.65 -4.92
CA SER A 141 9.84 -11.64 -6.38
C SER A 141 9.31 -12.97 -6.94
N ALA A 142 9.64 -14.09 -6.29
CA ALA A 142 9.10 -15.41 -6.65
C ALA A 142 7.57 -15.52 -6.59
N ALA A 143 6.89 -14.65 -5.82
CA ALA A 143 5.43 -14.58 -5.78
C ALA A 143 4.80 -14.00 -7.05
N ALA A 144 5.60 -13.36 -7.93
CA ALA A 144 5.21 -12.80 -9.23
C ALA A 144 3.98 -11.86 -9.18
N LEU A 145 3.84 -11.06 -8.10
CA LEU A 145 2.68 -10.18 -7.90
C LEU A 145 2.71 -8.91 -8.76
N GLY A 146 3.80 -8.64 -9.47
CA GLY A 146 3.96 -7.47 -10.33
C GLY A 146 4.26 -6.15 -9.59
N VAL A 147 3.86 -6.04 -8.32
CA VAL A 147 4.15 -4.91 -7.43
C VAL A 147 4.58 -5.44 -6.06
N PRO A 148 5.36 -4.68 -5.29
CA PRO A 148 5.67 -5.02 -3.91
C PRO A 148 4.39 -5.12 -3.06
N VAL A 149 4.25 -6.22 -2.35
CA VAL A 149 3.16 -6.44 -1.39
C VAL A 149 3.75 -6.94 -0.08
N ALA A 150 3.24 -6.43 1.02
CA ALA A 150 3.55 -6.96 2.35
C ALA A 150 2.27 -7.28 3.12
N LEU A 151 2.42 -8.19 4.07
CA LEU A 151 1.39 -8.55 5.03
C LEU A 151 1.79 -8.04 6.40
N MET A 152 0.83 -7.52 7.15
CA MET A 152 1.03 -6.97 8.48
C MET A 152 -0.05 -7.49 9.43
N CYS A 153 0.35 -7.73 10.68
CA CYS A 153 -0.59 -8.06 11.75
C CYS A 153 -0.22 -7.29 13.03
N ASP A 154 -1.16 -7.19 13.94
CA ASP A 154 -0.88 -6.83 15.33
C ASP A 154 -0.24 -8.03 16.05
N ASN A 155 0.56 -7.77 17.10
CA ASN A 155 1.17 -8.83 17.95
C ASN A 155 0.12 -9.48 18.84
#